data_717434afda76e6766e9552871a007982
#
_entry.id   717434afda76e6766e9552871a007982
#
_cell.length_a   1.000
_cell.length_b   1.000
_cell.length_c   1.000
_cell.angle_alpha   90.00
_cell.angle_beta   90.00
_cell.angle_gamma   90.00
#
_symmetry.space_group_name_H-M   'P 1'
#
loop_
_entity.id
_entity.type
_entity.pdbx_description
1 polymer ?
#
loop_
_entity_poly.entity_id
_entity_poly.type
_entity_poly.pdbx_seq_one_letter_code
_entity_poly.pdbx_strand_id
1 'polypeptide(L)'
;MRTKNELYQEALRTVARRRQTARAKAEDARAEAEAAVPGLRHAEEEVRVRGIRCALAGAAGKDRTDAAAALTDARKKLADLLASSGRPADALEPHFTCRLCEDTG
;
A
#
# COMPACT_ATOMS: atom_id res chain seq x y z
N MET A 1 39.65 5.58 9.59
CA MET A 1 38.55 5.84 10.54
C MET A 1 37.45 6.64 9.85
N ARG A 2 36.19 6.18 9.95
CA ARG A 2 35.08 6.90 9.29
C ARG A 2 34.67 8.11 10.10
N THR A 3 34.35 9.21 9.41
CA THR A 3 33.80 10.41 10.05
C THR A 3 32.34 10.20 10.41
N LYS A 4 31.79 11.08 11.26
CA LYS A 4 30.35 11.07 11.60
C LYS A 4 29.50 11.24 10.35
N ASN A 5 29.95 12.09 9.40
CA ASN A 5 29.23 12.31 8.14
C ASN A 5 29.20 11.05 7.29
N GLU A 6 30.30 10.33 7.19
CA GLU A 6 30.36 9.08 6.44
C GLU A 6 29.44 8.02 7.03
N LEU A 7 29.41 7.89 8.36
CA LEU A 7 28.51 6.97 9.07
C LEU A 7 27.04 7.34 8.84
N TYR A 8 26.75 8.63 8.87
CA TYR A 8 25.39 9.13 8.62
C TYR A 8 24.93 8.82 7.19
N GLN A 9 25.78 9.08 6.20
CA GLN A 9 25.51 8.78 4.80
C GLN A 9 25.29 7.28 4.56
N GLU A 10 26.08 6.45 5.20
CA GLU A 10 25.94 5.01 5.12
C GLU A 10 24.60 4.55 5.74
N ALA A 11 24.21 5.11 6.87
CA ALA A 11 22.93 4.83 7.50
C ALA A 11 21.75 5.21 6.59
N LEU A 12 21.81 6.37 5.94
CA LEU A 12 20.78 6.82 4.99
C LEU A 12 20.66 5.87 3.81
N ARG A 13 21.78 5.40 3.27
CA ARG A 13 21.79 4.44 2.15
C ARG A 13 21.15 3.11 2.57
N THR A 14 21.41 2.64 3.79
CA THR A 14 20.85 1.41 4.31
C THR A 14 19.32 1.52 4.44
N VAL A 15 18.82 2.63 4.99
CA VAL A 15 17.39 2.90 5.12
C VAL A 15 16.73 2.93 3.75
N ALA A 16 17.30 3.65 2.79
CA ALA A 16 16.78 3.76 1.44
C ALA A 16 16.71 2.39 0.75
N ARG A 17 17.73 1.55 0.94
CA ARG A 17 17.78 0.20 0.38
C ARG A 17 16.69 -0.70 0.96
N ARG A 18 16.46 -0.64 2.27
CA ARG A 18 15.40 -1.41 2.94
C ARG A 18 14.03 -1.04 2.42
N ARG A 19 13.78 0.25 2.26
CA ARG A 19 12.53 0.78 1.73
C ARG A 19 12.29 0.31 0.29
N GLN A 20 13.31 0.40 -0.55
CA GLN A 20 13.24 -0.04 -1.94
C GLN A 20 12.97 -1.54 -2.04
N THR A 21 13.63 -2.35 -1.21
CA THR A 21 13.42 -3.79 -1.15
C THR A 21 11.99 -4.14 -0.75
N ALA A 22 11.44 -3.46 0.27
CA ALA A 22 10.08 -3.69 0.72
C ALA A 22 9.06 -3.36 -0.38
N ARG A 23 9.28 -2.27 -1.11
CA ARG A 23 8.41 -1.88 -2.23
C ARG A 23 8.50 -2.86 -3.39
N ALA A 24 9.69 -3.31 -3.75
CA ALA A 24 9.90 -4.29 -4.81
C ALA A 24 9.19 -5.60 -4.49
N LYS A 25 9.28 -6.07 -3.25
CA LYS A 25 8.57 -7.27 -2.80
C LYS A 25 7.06 -7.13 -2.88
N ALA A 26 6.54 -5.95 -2.53
CA ALA A 26 5.11 -5.66 -2.63
C ALA A 26 4.63 -5.65 -4.08
N GLU A 27 5.42 -5.09 -5.00
CA GLU A 27 5.10 -5.09 -6.43
C GLU A 27 5.10 -6.50 -7.01
N ASP A 28 6.07 -7.32 -6.63
CA ASP A 28 6.15 -8.73 -7.06
C ASP A 28 4.95 -9.53 -6.53
N ALA A 29 4.58 -9.33 -5.27
CA ALA A 29 3.43 -9.98 -4.67
C ALA A 29 2.13 -9.55 -5.35
N ARG A 30 1.99 -8.27 -5.71
CA ARG A 30 0.84 -7.76 -6.45
C ARG A 30 0.75 -8.38 -7.82
N ALA A 31 1.83 -8.43 -8.58
CA ALA A 31 1.86 -9.00 -9.92
C ALA A 31 1.47 -10.49 -9.90
N GLU A 32 2.01 -11.25 -8.94
CA GLU A 32 1.66 -12.65 -8.75
C GLU A 32 0.18 -12.82 -8.40
N ALA A 33 -0.33 -12.03 -7.46
CA ALA A 33 -1.73 -12.08 -7.04
C ALA A 33 -2.69 -11.71 -8.18
N GLU A 34 -2.39 -10.67 -8.94
CA GLU A 34 -3.19 -10.25 -10.09
C GLU A 34 -3.26 -11.32 -11.17
N ALA A 35 -2.17 -12.05 -11.38
CA ALA A 35 -2.12 -13.16 -12.33
C ALA A 35 -2.91 -14.38 -11.83
N ALA A 36 -2.91 -14.63 -10.53
CA ALA A 36 -3.54 -15.81 -9.92
C ALA A 36 -5.01 -15.63 -9.58
N VAL A 37 -5.44 -14.39 -9.28
CA VAL A 37 -6.80 -14.11 -8.78
C VAL A 37 -7.59 -13.31 -9.82
N PRO A 38 -8.56 -13.92 -10.51
CA PRO A 38 -9.42 -13.19 -11.45
C PRO A 38 -10.19 -12.07 -10.73
N GLY A 39 -10.23 -10.89 -11.34
CA GLY A 39 -10.95 -9.74 -10.79
C GLY A 39 -10.21 -8.94 -9.73
N LEU A 40 -9.03 -9.37 -9.28
CA LEU A 40 -8.27 -8.65 -8.27
C LEU A 40 -7.87 -7.26 -8.76
N ARG A 41 -7.39 -7.15 -9.98
CA ARG A 41 -6.99 -5.88 -10.58
C ARG A 41 -8.15 -4.89 -10.65
N HIS A 42 -9.34 -5.37 -11.00
CA HIS A 42 -10.55 -4.57 -11.01
C HIS A 42 -10.93 -4.10 -9.58
N ALA A 43 -10.82 -4.98 -8.60
CA ALA A 43 -11.09 -4.63 -7.21
C ALA A 43 -10.12 -3.56 -6.67
N GLU A 44 -8.85 -3.65 -7.01
CA GLU A 44 -7.85 -2.62 -6.67
C GLU A 44 -8.19 -1.27 -7.33
N GLU A 45 -8.57 -1.29 -8.59
CA GLU A 45 -8.96 -0.09 -9.32
C GLU A 45 -10.18 0.57 -8.70
N GLU A 46 -11.18 -0.21 -8.27
CA GLU A 46 -12.36 0.30 -7.58
C GLU A 46 -11.99 1.01 -6.27
N VAL A 47 -11.09 0.43 -5.49
CA VAL A 47 -10.61 1.07 -4.25
C VAL A 47 -9.96 2.40 -4.56
N ARG A 48 -9.11 2.46 -5.58
CA ARG A 48 -8.42 3.68 -5.99
C ARG A 48 -9.39 4.76 -6.45
N VAL A 49 -10.32 4.43 -7.32
CA VAL A 49 -11.30 5.38 -7.87
C VAL A 49 -12.21 5.91 -6.78
N ARG A 50 -12.72 5.05 -5.91
CA ARG A 50 -13.61 5.46 -4.82
C ARG A 50 -12.88 6.26 -3.75
N GLY A 51 -11.59 5.98 -3.51
CA GLY A 51 -10.73 6.78 -2.64
C GLY A 51 -10.55 8.19 -3.16
N ILE A 52 -10.31 8.36 -4.46
CA ILE A 52 -10.18 9.67 -5.11
C ILE A 52 -11.50 10.46 -5.02
N ARG A 53 -12.63 9.83 -5.28
CA ARG A 53 -13.95 10.47 -5.18
C ARG A 53 -14.25 10.94 -3.77
N CYS A 54 -13.90 10.14 -2.77
CA CYS A 54 -14.06 10.51 -1.36
C CYS A 54 -13.21 11.73 -1.01
N ALA A 55 -11.95 11.75 -1.44
CA ALA A 55 -11.04 12.86 -1.21
C ALA A 55 -11.53 14.15 -1.90
N LEU A 56 -12.03 14.07 -3.13
CA LEU A 56 -12.56 15.20 -3.87
C LEU A 56 -13.82 15.77 -3.21
N ALA A 57 -14.72 14.91 -2.73
CA ALA A 57 -15.91 15.35 -1.99
C ALA A 57 -15.53 16.10 -0.72
N GLY A 58 -14.53 15.62 0.01
CA GLY A 58 -14.02 16.30 1.20
C GLY A 58 -13.41 17.66 0.88
N ALA A 59 -12.61 17.74 -0.16
CA ALA A 59 -11.98 18.99 -0.60
C ALA A 59 -13.01 20.03 -1.08
N ALA A 60 -14.12 19.57 -1.64
CA ALA A 60 -15.22 20.44 -2.08
C ALA A 60 -16.19 20.84 -0.96
N GLY A 61 -15.96 20.36 0.27
CA GLY A 61 -16.84 20.63 1.42
C GLY A 61 -18.18 19.91 1.35
N LYS A 62 -18.30 18.88 0.52
CA LYS A 62 -19.52 18.10 0.37
C LYS A 62 -19.59 16.98 1.42
N ASP A 63 -20.81 16.48 1.67
CA ASP A 63 -21.00 15.30 2.52
C ASP A 63 -20.32 14.10 1.89
N ARG A 64 -19.45 13.44 2.67
CA ARG A 64 -18.67 12.28 2.25
C ARG A 64 -19.29 10.95 2.65
N THR A 65 -20.46 10.95 3.28
CA THR A 65 -21.05 9.73 3.84
C THR A 65 -21.18 8.63 2.79
N ASP A 66 -21.76 8.92 1.64
CA ASP A 66 -21.96 7.96 0.57
C ASP A 66 -20.63 7.53 -0.06
N ALA A 67 -19.74 8.49 -0.31
CA ALA A 67 -18.42 8.22 -0.90
C ALA A 67 -17.56 7.36 0.04
N ALA A 68 -17.60 7.65 1.34
CA ALA A 68 -16.86 6.87 2.34
C ALA A 68 -17.43 5.45 2.47
N ALA A 69 -18.75 5.29 2.44
CA ALA A 69 -19.39 3.97 2.45
C ALA A 69 -19.02 3.15 1.22
N ALA A 70 -19.00 3.77 0.05
CA ALA A 70 -18.60 3.12 -1.19
C ALA A 70 -17.12 2.67 -1.15
N LEU A 71 -16.24 3.50 -0.59
CA LEU A 71 -14.83 3.15 -0.42
C LEU A 71 -14.65 1.98 0.55
N THR A 72 -15.35 2.00 1.68
CA THR A 72 -15.31 0.90 2.66
C THR A 72 -15.77 -0.41 2.02
N ASP A 73 -16.86 -0.37 1.23
CA ASP A 73 -17.38 -1.54 0.51
C ASP A 73 -16.36 -2.08 -0.50
N ALA A 74 -15.71 -1.21 -1.26
CA ALA A 74 -14.66 -1.59 -2.21
C ALA A 74 -13.46 -2.24 -1.52
N ARG A 75 -13.03 -1.70 -0.38
CA ARG A 75 -11.94 -2.28 0.44
C ARG A 75 -12.30 -3.66 0.97
N LYS A 76 -13.55 -3.83 1.38
CA LYS A 76 -14.04 -5.13 1.86
C LYS A 76 -14.01 -6.17 0.74
N LYS A 77 -14.48 -5.81 -0.45
CA LYS A 77 -14.46 -6.70 -1.61
C LYS A 77 -13.04 -7.14 -1.97
N LEU A 78 -12.08 -6.20 -1.93
CA LEU A 78 -10.68 -6.51 -2.18
C LEU A 78 -10.12 -7.47 -1.12
N ALA A 79 -10.39 -7.20 0.16
CA ALA A 79 -9.97 -8.07 1.26
C ALA A 79 -10.57 -9.47 1.14
N ASP A 80 -11.85 -9.57 0.77
CA ASP A 80 -12.53 -10.84 0.58
C ASP A 80 -11.93 -11.66 -0.57
N LEU A 81 -11.54 -11.01 -1.67
CA LEU A 81 -10.85 -11.66 -2.78
C LEU A 81 -9.50 -12.22 -2.35
N LEU A 82 -8.73 -11.44 -1.61
CA LEU A 82 -7.44 -11.88 -1.09
C LEU A 82 -7.60 -13.07 -0.13
N ALA A 83 -8.56 -12.97 0.78
CA ALA A 83 -8.83 -14.03 1.74
C ALA A 83 -9.27 -15.32 1.05
N SER A 84 -10.14 -15.26 0.05
CA SER A 84 -10.59 -16.43 -0.68
C SER A 84 -9.49 -17.10 -1.51
N SER A 85 -8.42 -16.36 -1.83
CA SER A 85 -7.23 -16.91 -2.49
C SER A 85 -6.17 -17.41 -1.49
N GLY A 86 -6.45 -17.37 -0.18
CA GLY A 86 -5.51 -17.76 0.87
C GLY A 86 -4.47 -16.70 1.21
N ARG A 87 -4.66 -15.46 0.78
CA ARG A 87 -3.74 -14.35 1.05
C ARG A 87 -4.29 -13.46 2.16
N PRO A 88 -3.43 -12.87 3.02
CA PRO A 88 -3.88 -11.90 4.02
C PRO A 88 -4.31 -10.59 3.36
N ALA A 89 -5.13 -9.80 4.06
CA ALA A 89 -5.66 -8.54 3.54
C ALA A 89 -4.55 -7.51 3.22
N ASP A 90 -3.42 -7.60 3.89
CA ASP A 90 -2.25 -6.71 3.69
C ASP A 90 -1.18 -7.30 2.77
N ALA A 91 -1.49 -8.37 2.03
CA ALA A 91 -0.52 -9.07 1.17
C ALA A 91 0.08 -8.18 0.08
N LEU A 92 -0.65 -7.15 -0.35
CA LEU A 92 -0.22 -6.22 -1.42
C LEU A 92 0.49 -4.98 -0.88
N GLU A 93 0.56 -4.83 0.43
CA GLU A 93 1.18 -3.67 1.07
C GLU A 93 2.66 -3.91 1.32
N PRO A 94 3.51 -2.86 1.19
CA PRO A 94 4.91 -3.00 1.55
C PRO A 94 5.09 -3.28 3.04
N HIS A 95 5.98 -4.21 3.38
CA HIS A 95 6.32 -4.55 4.75
C HIS A 95 7.71 -3.99 5.07
N PHE A 96 7.75 -2.87 5.77
CA PHE A 96 8.98 -2.19 6.14
C PHE A 96 9.61 -2.82 7.40
N THR A 97 10.93 -2.77 7.49
CA THR A 97 11.68 -3.26 8.64
C THR A 97 11.27 -2.52 9.92
N CYS A 98 11.06 -1.22 9.83
CA CYS A 98 10.57 -0.38 10.93
C CYS A 98 9.19 0.15 10.56
N ARG A 99 8.14 -0.33 11.25
CA ARG A 99 6.76 0.08 10.97
C ARG A 99 6.46 1.52 11.39
N LEU A 100 7.15 2.01 12.43
CA LEU A 100 6.91 3.36 12.94
C LEU A 100 7.44 4.44 12.01
N CYS A 101 8.62 4.22 11.43
CA CYS A 101 9.26 5.20 10.55
C CYS A 101 9.19 4.80 9.07
N GLU A 102 8.63 3.62 8.75
CA GLU A 102 8.58 3.06 7.39
C GLU A 102 9.96 3.05 6.72
N ASP A 103 11.00 2.75 7.51
CA ASP A 103 12.41 2.78 7.09
C ASP A 103 12.89 4.15 6.59
N THR A 104 12.31 5.22 7.14
CA THR A 104 12.75 6.59 6.79
C THR A 104 13.83 7.14 7.71
N GLY A 105 14.19 6.41 8.73
CA GLY A 105 15.21 6.84 9.69
C GLY A 105 14.59 7.42 10.94
#